data_432b79742dc7a2bcc7e2dbd7c5736c41
#
_entry.id   432b79742dc7a2bcc7e2dbd7c5736c41
#
_cell.length_a   1.000
_cell.length_b   1.000
_cell.length_c   1.000
_cell.angle_alpha   90.00
_cell.angle_beta   90.00
_cell.angle_gamma   90.00
#
_symmetry.space_group_name_H-M   'P 1'
#
loop_
_entity.id
_entity.type
_entity.pdbx_description
1 polymer ?
#
loop_
_entity_poly.entity_id
_entity_poly.type
_entity_poly.pdbx_seq_one_letter_code
_entity_poly.pdbx_strand_id
1 'polypeptide(L)'
;MTVELTRPVSRRLLGTETLLVLGLSLGQSAIYALVSIIAKLTADGPLSRQTASLNTSASPRPWLDLTYQLLGIVFALLPVLLAVHLLSRDPGDPARTLGLDARRPGQDFARGAGLAALIGLPGLALFWVAAQLGLNATLVPAALPDLWWTVPVLILAAVQNAVLEEVIVVGYLVTRLRQLHWRLAAIIAASALLRGSYHLYQGFGAFVGNAVMGVVFSLFYLRTRRVMPLVIAHTLLDVAAFVGYALLPREWFDWL
;
A
#
# COMPACT_ATOMS: atom_id res chain seq x y z
N MET A 1 19.42 -38.14 -15.76
CA MET A 1 18.66 -37.09 -14.99
C MET A 1 18.03 -36.19 -16.05
N THR A 2 16.79 -36.50 -16.47
CA THR A 2 16.04 -35.78 -17.50
C THR A 2 15.64 -34.42 -16.94
N VAL A 3 16.18 -33.35 -17.50
CA VAL A 3 15.72 -31.96 -17.23
C VAL A 3 14.27 -31.89 -17.75
N GLU A 4 13.32 -31.95 -16.85
CA GLU A 4 11.92 -31.70 -17.17
C GLU A 4 11.84 -30.20 -17.58
N LEU A 5 11.75 -29.98 -18.88
CA LEU A 5 11.50 -28.66 -19.46
C LEU A 5 10.13 -28.21 -18.96
N THR A 6 10.11 -27.42 -17.90
CA THR A 6 8.87 -26.82 -17.38
C THR A 6 8.22 -26.03 -18.53
N ARG A 7 7.04 -26.47 -18.97
CA ARG A 7 6.27 -25.79 -20.02
C ARG A 7 6.06 -24.33 -19.61
N PRO A 8 6.30 -23.36 -20.49
CA PRO A 8 6.06 -21.97 -20.17
C PRO A 8 4.61 -21.78 -19.74
N VAL A 9 4.41 -21.08 -18.62
CA VAL A 9 3.08 -20.81 -18.07
C VAL A 9 2.26 -20.04 -19.10
N SER A 10 1.05 -20.50 -19.41
CA SER A 10 0.22 -19.86 -20.43
C SER A 10 -0.18 -18.44 -20.02
N ARG A 11 -0.34 -17.52 -20.98
CA ARG A 11 -0.80 -16.14 -20.71
C ARG A 11 -2.13 -16.10 -19.97
N ARG A 12 -3.04 -17.02 -20.28
CA ARG A 12 -4.33 -17.13 -19.61
C ARG A 12 -4.14 -17.45 -18.13
N LEU A 13 -3.25 -18.40 -17.81
CA LEU A 13 -2.97 -18.77 -16.42
C LEU A 13 -2.31 -17.63 -15.66
N LEU A 14 -1.31 -16.95 -16.26
CA LEU A 14 -0.70 -15.75 -15.65
C LEU A 14 -1.73 -14.67 -15.34
N GLY A 15 -2.65 -14.40 -16.28
CA GLY A 15 -3.72 -13.42 -16.06
C GLY A 15 -4.66 -13.83 -14.93
N THR A 16 -5.09 -15.11 -14.90
CA THR A 16 -5.97 -15.62 -13.84
C THR A 16 -5.29 -15.53 -12.47
N GLU A 17 -4.03 -15.94 -12.36
CA GLU A 17 -3.26 -15.86 -11.11
C GLU A 17 -3.09 -14.42 -10.63
N THR A 18 -2.83 -13.49 -11.57
CA THR A 18 -2.73 -12.07 -11.24
C THR A 18 -4.05 -11.54 -10.69
N LEU A 19 -5.18 -11.87 -11.32
CA LEU A 19 -6.51 -11.48 -10.84
C LEU A 19 -6.85 -12.11 -9.48
N LEU A 20 -6.47 -13.37 -9.24
CA LEU A 20 -6.68 -14.02 -7.95
C LEU A 20 -5.86 -13.38 -6.84
N VAL A 21 -4.57 -13.07 -7.07
CA VAL A 21 -3.74 -12.38 -6.09
C VAL A 21 -4.31 -11.00 -5.77
N LEU A 22 -4.74 -10.24 -6.78
CA LEU A 22 -5.38 -8.94 -6.58
C LEU A 22 -6.73 -9.10 -5.87
N GLY A 23 -7.54 -10.07 -6.23
CA GLY A 23 -8.83 -10.36 -5.61
C GLY A 23 -8.74 -10.75 -4.15
N LEU A 24 -7.63 -11.36 -3.72
CA LEU A 24 -7.36 -11.72 -2.33
C LEU A 24 -6.66 -10.60 -1.54
N SER A 25 -6.37 -9.46 -2.16
CA SER A 25 -5.61 -8.36 -1.57
C SER A 25 -6.18 -6.99 -1.99
N LEU A 26 -5.35 -6.15 -2.56
CA LEU A 26 -5.63 -4.74 -2.85
C LEU A 26 -6.72 -4.50 -3.92
N GLY A 27 -7.01 -5.48 -4.78
CA GLY A 27 -8.17 -5.43 -5.67
C GLY A 27 -9.49 -5.52 -4.89
N GLN A 28 -9.57 -6.41 -3.90
CA GLN A 28 -10.69 -6.46 -2.96
C GLN A 28 -10.82 -5.14 -2.21
N SER A 29 -9.72 -4.61 -1.67
CA SER A 29 -9.71 -3.33 -0.97
C SER A 29 -10.21 -2.18 -1.85
N ALA A 30 -9.86 -2.16 -3.14
CA ALA A 30 -10.35 -1.17 -4.10
C ALA A 30 -11.87 -1.23 -4.29
N ILE A 31 -12.45 -2.44 -4.34
CA ILE A 31 -13.91 -2.62 -4.44
C ILE A 31 -14.60 -2.10 -3.16
N TYR A 32 -14.08 -2.46 -1.98
CA TYR A 32 -14.63 -1.96 -0.72
C TYR A 32 -14.49 -0.44 -0.59
N ALA A 33 -13.37 0.14 -1.03
CA ALA A 33 -13.17 1.58 -1.03
C ALA A 33 -14.15 2.30 -1.96
N LEU A 34 -14.45 1.71 -3.14
CA LEU A 34 -15.47 2.23 -4.06
C LEU A 34 -16.87 2.20 -3.42
N VAL A 35 -17.24 1.09 -2.79
CA VAL A 35 -18.52 1.00 -2.07
C VAL A 35 -18.58 2.01 -0.92
N SER A 36 -17.49 2.15 -0.17
CA SER A 36 -17.38 3.10 0.94
C SER A 36 -17.55 4.56 0.49
N ILE A 37 -16.90 4.97 -0.61
CA ILE A 37 -17.07 6.35 -1.10
C ILE A 37 -18.48 6.59 -1.62
N ILE A 38 -19.11 5.62 -2.29
CA ILE A 38 -20.52 5.72 -2.72
C ILE A 38 -21.43 5.89 -1.49
N ALA A 39 -21.22 5.08 -0.45
CA ALA A 39 -21.99 5.19 0.80
C ALA A 39 -21.83 6.57 1.44
N LYS A 40 -20.58 7.11 1.47
CA LYS A 40 -20.30 8.45 1.99
C LYS A 40 -20.96 9.57 1.16
N LEU A 41 -20.96 9.46 -0.16
CA LEU A 41 -21.54 10.46 -1.06
C LEU A 41 -23.07 10.44 -1.07
N THR A 42 -23.69 9.32 -0.68
CA THR A 42 -25.15 9.17 -0.60
C THR A 42 -25.70 9.33 0.82
N ALA A 43 -24.84 9.53 1.81
CA ALA A 43 -25.24 9.83 3.18
C ALA A 43 -25.59 11.33 3.35
N ASP A 44 -26.33 11.64 4.41
CA ASP A 44 -26.64 13.02 4.75
C ASP A 44 -25.37 13.80 5.16
N GLY A 45 -25.17 14.96 4.55
CA GLY A 45 -24.08 15.87 4.85
C GLY A 45 -22.84 15.70 3.94
N PRO A 46 -21.92 16.66 3.99
CA PRO A 46 -20.76 16.68 3.12
C PRO A 46 -19.71 15.63 3.52
N LEU A 47 -18.90 15.19 2.53
CA LEU A 47 -17.83 14.22 2.73
C LEU A 47 -16.85 14.64 3.83
N SER A 48 -16.53 15.93 3.93
CA SER A 48 -15.63 16.49 4.94
C SER A 48 -16.09 16.35 6.40
N ARG A 49 -17.37 16.06 6.64
CA ARG A 49 -17.89 15.79 7.99
C ARG A 49 -17.94 14.30 8.33
N GLN A 50 -17.57 13.44 7.41
CA GLN A 50 -17.51 12.00 7.61
C GLN A 50 -16.07 11.58 7.92
N THR A 51 -15.90 10.47 8.64
CA THR A 51 -14.59 10.02 9.10
C THR A 51 -14.10 8.81 8.29
N ALA A 52 -12.81 8.77 8.04
CA ALA A 52 -12.08 7.61 7.57
C ALA A 52 -11.00 7.26 8.60
N SER A 53 -11.21 6.19 9.38
CA SER A 53 -10.28 5.77 10.42
C SER A 53 -9.39 4.63 9.95
N LEU A 54 -8.11 4.72 10.31
CA LEU A 54 -7.09 3.69 10.13
C LEU A 54 -6.68 3.14 11.49
N ASN A 55 -6.09 1.94 11.51
CA ASN A 55 -5.53 1.35 12.72
C ASN A 55 -6.50 1.44 13.91
N THR A 56 -7.70 0.92 13.73
CA THR A 56 -8.75 0.95 14.76
C THR A 56 -8.63 -0.22 15.71
N SER A 57 -9.00 -0.02 16.99
CA SER A 57 -9.12 -1.12 17.96
C SER A 57 -10.20 -2.13 17.53
N ALA A 58 -9.88 -3.41 17.63
CA ALA A 58 -10.76 -4.53 17.33
C ALA A 58 -11.43 -5.10 18.60
N SER A 59 -11.01 -4.67 19.80
CA SER A 59 -11.56 -5.16 21.07
C SER A 59 -11.35 -4.14 22.19
N PRO A 60 -12.33 -3.97 23.10
CA PRO A 60 -12.14 -3.17 24.31
C PRO A 60 -11.17 -3.82 25.32
N ARG A 61 -10.82 -5.10 25.15
CA ARG A 61 -9.87 -5.83 26.01
C ARG A 61 -8.45 -5.70 25.45
N PRO A 62 -7.48 -5.05 26.15
CA PRO A 62 -6.17 -4.71 25.61
C PRO A 62 -5.38 -5.88 25.00
N TRP A 63 -5.32 -7.02 25.69
CA TRP A 63 -4.58 -8.18 25.19
C TRP A 63 -5.25 -8.87 24.01
N LEU A 64 -6.58 -8.85 23.97
CA LEU A 64 -7.31 -9.39 22.84
C LEU A 64 -7.19 -8.46 21.61
N ASP A 65 -7.20 -7.13 21.83
CA ASP A 65 -6.95 -6.17 20.78
C ASP A 65 -5.54 -6.34 20.19
N LEU A 66 -4.51 -6.41 21.04
CA LEU A 66 -3.14 -6.72 20.59
C LEU A 66 -3.09 -8.00 19.75
N THR A 67 -3.78 -9.05 20.21
CA THR A 67 -3.84 -10.32 19.47
C THR A 67 -4.45 -10.13 18.08
N TYR A 68 -5.58 -9.42 17.97
CA TYR A 68 -6.20 -9.14 16.68
C TYR A 68 -5.31 -8.28 15.78
N GLN A 69 -4.64 -7.26 16.32
CA GLN A 69 -3.70 -6.43 15.55
C GLN A 69 -2.56 -7.29 14.97
N LEU A 70 -1.93 -8.13 15.78
CA LEU A 70 -0.84 -9.00 15.32
C LEU A 70 -1.31 -10.05 14.30
N LEU A 71 -2.47 -10.66 14.51
CA LEU A 71 -3.07 -11.60 13.54
C LEU A 71 -3.40 -10.87 12.23
N GLY A 72 -3.98 -9.66 12.30
CA GLY A 72 -4.27 -8.84 11.13
C GLY A 72 -3.01 -8.56 10.31
N ILE A 73 -1.92 -8.14 10.96
CA ILE A 73 -0.63 -7.89 10.32
C ILE A 73 -0.08 -9.15 9.64
N VAL A 74 -0.10 -10.29 10.33
CA VAL A 74 0.41 -11.55 9.78
C VAL A 74 -0.41 -12.01 8.59
N PHE A 75 -1.75 -12.03 8.71
CA PHE A 75 -2.61 -12.51 7.63
C PHE A 75 -2.63 -11.57 6.42
N ALA A 76 -2.46 -10.26 6.62
CA ALA A 76 -2.34 -9.32 5.51
C ALA A 76 -1.09 -9.54 4.64
N LEU A 77 -0.07 -10.24 5.16
CA LEU A 77 1.13 -10.59 4.38
C LEU A 77 1.00 -11.91 3.58
N LEU A 78 -0.06 -12.70 3.78
CA LEU A 78 -0.25 -13.95 3.01
C LEU A 78 -0.32 -13.73 1.50
N PRO A 79 -0.98 -12.70 0.95
CA PRO A 79 -0.94 -12.40 -0.48
C PRO A 79 0.47 -12.13 -1.01
N VAL A 80 1.34 -11.53 -0.18
CA VAL A 80 2.75 -11.30 -0.54
C VAL A 80 3.49 -12.63 -0.67
N LEU A 81 3.32 -13.53 0.30
CA LEU A 81 3.91 -14.86 0.25
C LEU A 81 3.40 -15.65 -0.95
N LEU A 82 2.09 -15.57 -1.25
CA LEU A 82 1.50 -16.18 -2.44
C LEU A 82 2.11 -15.60 -3.73
N ALA A 83 2.25 -14.29 -3.84
CA ALA A 83 2.84 -13.65 -5.01
C ALA A 83 4.29 -14.08 -5.23
N VAL A 84 5.10 -14.13 -4.16
CA VAL A 84 6.48 -14.63 -4.20
C VAL A 84 6.52 -16.11 -4.57
N HIS A 85 5.63 -16.95 -4.02
CA HIS A 85 5.50 -18.35 -4.38
C HIS A 85 5.15 -18.54 -5.87
N LEU A 86 4.20 -17.76 -6.41
CA LEU A 86 3.85 -17.82 -7.83
C LEU A 86 5.00 -17.34 -8.74
N LEU A 87 5.82 -16.39 -8.29
CA LEU A 87 7.01 -15.95 -9.00
C LEU A 87 8.16 -16.97 -8.93
N SER A 88 8.20 -17.87 -7.95
CA SER A 88 9.25 -18.90 -7.87
C SER A 88 9.19 -19.95 -8.99
N ARG A 89 8.10 -19.96 -9.75
CA ARG A 89 7.98 -20.78 -10.98
C ARG A 89 8.64 -20.12 -12.20
N ASP A 90 8.97 -18.83 -12.10
CA ASP A 90 9.73 -18.12 -13.12
C ASP A 90 11.24 -18.42 -12.93
N PRO A 91 12.07 -18.32 -13.98
CA PRO A 91 13.50 -18.48 -13.84
C PRO A 91 14.12 -17.47 -12.87
N GLY A 92 14.96 -17.95 -11.95
CA GLY A 92 15.68 -17.15 -10.98
C GLY A 92 15.02 -17.10 -9.60
N ASP A 93 15.63 -16.32 -8.71
CA ASP A 93 15.16 -16.11 -7.35
C ASP A 93 14.11 -14.98 -7.33
N PRO A 94 12.89 -15.22 -6.85
CA PRO A 94 11.82 -14.22 -6.81
C PRO A 94 12.20 -12.96 -6.03
N ALA A 95 12.87 -13.10 -4.89
CA ALA A 95 13.26 -11.97 -4.06
C ALA A 95 14.27 -11.07 -4.82
N ARG A 96 15.20 -11.69 -5.54
CA ARG A 96 16.15 -10.97 -6.41
C ARG A 96 15.46 -10.32 -7.61
N THR A 97 14.53 -11.03 -8.22
CA THR A 97 13.75 -10.51 -9.38
C THR A 97 12.97 -9.26 -9.02
N LEU A 98 12.39 -9.23 -7.83
CA LEU A 98 11.68 -8.07 -7.28
C LEU A 98 12.63 -7.00 -6.71
N GLY A 99 13.90 -7.35 -6.43
CA GLY A 99 14.79 -6.49 -5.63
C GLY A 99 14.29 -6.30 -4.21
N LEU A 100 13.67 -7.34 -3.66
CA LEU A 100 13.22 -7.46 -2.27
C LEU A 100 14.29 -8.21 -1.47
N ASP A 101 15.44 -7.58 -1.30
CA ASP A 101 16.60 -8.18 -0.63
C ASP A 101 17.44 -7.13 0.10
N ALA A 102 18.24 -7.56 1.06
CA ALA A 102 19.10 -6.69 1.89
C ALA A 102 20.53 -6.51 1.32
N ARG A 103 20.75 -6.69 0.01
CA ARG A 103 22.11 -6.61 -0.57
C ARG A 103 22.68 -5.20 -0.66
N ARG A 104 21.83 -4.17 -0.62
CA ARG A 104 22.24 -2.75 -0.74
C ARG A 104 21.56 -1.88 0.31
N PRO A 105 21.64 -2.20 1.60
CA PRO A 105 20.77 -1.61 2.64
C PRO A 105 20.94 -0.09 2.73
N GLY A 106 22.15 0.44 2.72
CA GLY A 106 22.38 1.89 2.77
C GLY A 106 21.89 2.64 1.54
N GLN A 107 22.07 2.05 0.34
CA GLN A 107 21.59 2.65 -0.91
C GLN A 107 20.06 2.60 -1.02
N ASP A 108 19.46 1.49 -0.62
CA ASP A 108 18.01 1.33 -0.60
C ASP A 108 17.36 2.28 0.41
N PHE A 109 17.98 2.44 1.60
CA PHE A 109 17.53 3.41 2.60
C PHE A 109 17.65 4.86 2.09
N ALA A 110 18.79 5.26 1.55
CA ALA A 110 18.99 6.62 1.04
C ALA A 110 17.99 6.96 -0.08
N ARG A 111 17.74 6.02 -1.00
CA ARG A 111 16.75 6.18 -2.08
C ARG A 111 15.32 6.21 -1.53
N GLY A 112 15.01 5.34 -0.56
CA GLY A 112 13.72 5.29 0.10
C GLY A 112 13.42 6.60 0.84
N ALA A 113 14.36 7.10 1.65
CA ALA A 113 14.21 8.38 2.34
C ALA A 113 14.06 9.56 1.37
N GLY A 114 14.83 9.57 0.28
CA GLY A 114 14.68 10.59 -0.77
C GLY A 114 13.30 10.54 -1.45
N LEU A 115 12.78 9.35 -1.75
CA LEU A 115 11.42 9.18 -2.29
C LEU A 115 10.34 9.59 -1.26
N ALA A 116 10.52 9.24 0.02
CA ALA A 116 9.59 9.65 1.07
C ALA A 116 9.51 11.18 1.18
N ALA A 117 10.64 11.88 1.13
CA ALA A 117 10.66 13.34 1.13
C ALA A 117 10.02 13.94 -0.14
N LEU A 118 10.36 13.37 -1.32
CA LEU A 118 9.86 13.83 -2.61
C LEU A 118 8.32 13.70 -2.72
N ILE A 119 7.74 12.65 -2.12
CA ILE A 119 6.29 12.38 -2.17
C ILE A 119 5.60 12.96 -0.94
N GLY A 120 6.18 12.84 0.25
CA GLY A 120 5.53 13.21 1.50
C GLY A 120 5.25 14.70 1.60
N LEU A 121 6.21 15.56 1.27
CA LEU A 121 6.02 17.01 1.36
C LEU A 121 4.95 17.53 0.38
N PRO A 122 4.99 17.22 -0.94
CA PRO A 122 3.91 17.60 -1.84
C PRO A 122 2.59 16.88 -1.53
N GLY A 123 2.65 15.63 -1.06
CA GLY A 123 1.47 14.86 -0.67
C GLY A 123 0.73 15.49 0.51
N LEU A 124 1.46 15.99 1.51
CA LEU A 124 0.88 16.70 2.65
C LEU A 124 0.19 18.00 2.18
N ALA A 125 0.85 18.77 1.29
CA ALA A 125 0.26 19.98 0.72
C ALA A 125 -1.01 19.66 -0.09
N LEU A 126 -0.98 18.62 -0.93
CA LEU A 126 -2.15 18.16 -1.69
C LEU A 126 -3.28 17.74 -0.74
N PHE A 127 -2.96 17.00 0.31
CA PHE A 127 -3.96 16.55 1.29
C PHE A 127 -4.62 17.73 1.99
N TRP A 128 -3.82 18.73 2.41
CA TRP A 128 -4.32 19.96 3.00
C TRP A 128 -5.26 20.73 2.03
N VAL A 129 -4.85 20.93 0.78
CA VAL A 129 -5.70 21.59 -0.24
C VAL A 129 -7.00 20.82 -0.45
N ALA A 130 -6.93 19.48 -0.57
CA ALA A 130 -8.11 18.64 -0.77
C ALA A 130 -9.06 18.69 0.45
N ALA A 131 -8.53 18.79 1.67
CA ALA A 131 -9.32 18.96 2.89
C ALA A 131 -10.05 20.32 2.88
N GLN A 132 -9.36 21.43 2.53
CA GLN A 132 -9.98 22.77 2.42
C GLN A 132 -11.08 22.83 1.36
N LEU A 133 -10.94 22.04 0.30
CA LEU A 133 -11.95 21.92 -0.77
C LEU A 133 -13.10 20.93 -0.44
N GLY A 134 -13.06 20.29 0.72
CA GLY A 134 -14.06 19.28 1.11
C GLY A 134 -14.03 17.99 0.29
N LEU A 135 -12.90 17.70 -0.38
CA LEU A 135 -12.74 16.53 -1.26
C LEU A 135 -12.32 15.27 -0.51
N ASN A 136 -11.99 15.37 0.79
CA ASN A 136 -11.63 14.26 1.65
C ASN A 136 -12.60 14.11 2.82
N ALA A 137 -12.74 12.88 3.31
CA ALA A 137 -13.26 12.64 4.64
C ALA A 137 -12.21 13.06 5.69
N THR A 138 -12.62 13.38 6.90
CA THR A 138 -11.72 13.61 8.05
C THR A 138 -10.92 12.33 8.30
N LEU A 139 -9.60 12.40 8.17
CA LEU A 139 -8.73 11.26 8.33
C LEU A 139 -8.28 11.10 9.80
N VAL A 140 -8.44 9.89 10.34
CA VAL A 140 -7.91 9.50 11.65
C VAL A 140 -6.88 8.38 11.43
N PRO A 141 -5.58 8.72 11.32
CA PRO A 141 -4.53 7.76 10.96
C PRO A 141 -4.30 6.67 12.01
N ALA A 142 -4.55 6.95 13.29
CA ALA A 142 -4.42 5.99 14.37
C ALA A 142 -5.54 6.20 15.41
N ALA A 143 -6.32 5.15 15.67
CA ALA A 143 -7.43 5.13 16.64
C ALA A 143 -7.27 3.95 17.64
N LEU A 144 -6.02 3.57 17.94
CA LEU A 144 -5.68 2.61 18.98
C LEU A 144 -5.62 3.30 20.36
N PRO A 145 -5.92 2.58 21.45
CA PRO A 145 -5.79 3.11 22.81
C PRO A 145 -4.32 3.39 23.16
N ASP A 146 -4.08 4.32 24.09
CA ASP A 146 -2.73 4.63 24.57
C ASP A 146 -2.22 3.54 25.52
N LEU A 147 -1.51 2.57 24.95
CA LEU A 147 -0.92 1.41 25.61
C LEU A 147 0.54 1.26 25.16
N TRP A 148 1.36 0.62 26.00
CA TRP A 148 2.79 0.45 25.73
C TRP A 148 3.11 -0.22 24.36
N TRP A 149 2.21 -1.02 23.81
CA TRP A 149 2.37 -1.71 22.53
C TRP A 149 1.83 -0.91 21.32
N THR A 150 1.13 0.21 21.55
CA THR A 150 0.49 0.98 20.46
C THR A 150 1.49 1.44 19.42
N VAL A 151 2.57 2.10 19.84
CA VAL A 151 3.60 2.56 18.89
C VAL A 151 4.29 1.40 18.18
N PRO A 152 4.75 0.33 18.85
CA PRO A 152 5.26 -0.86 18.16
C PRO A 152 4.29 -1.44 17.13
N VAL A 153 3.00 -1.56 17.45
CA VAL A 153 1.99 -2.09 16.52
C VAL A 153 1.79 -1.17 15.33
N LEU A 154 1.73 0.15 15.52
CA LEU A 154 1.62 1.13 14.43
C LEU A 154 2.83 1.05 13.47
N ILE A 155 4.04 0.85 14.00
CA ILE A 155 5.24 0.65 13.16
C ILE A 155 5.14 -0.67 12.38
N LEU A 156 4.71 -1.76 13.02
CA LEU A 156 4.52 -3.04 12.34
C LEU A 156 3.43 -2.95 11.27
N ALA A 157 2.33 -2.24 11.53
CA ALA A 157 1.27 -2.00 10.54
C ALA A 157 1.79 -1.18 9.35
N ALA A 158 2.59 -0.14 9.59
CA ALA A 158 3.24 0.65 8.54
C ALA A 158 4.16 -0.22 7.65
N VAL A 159 5.00 -1.06 8.26
CA VAL A 159 5.85 -2.00 7.53
C VAL A 159 5.02 -3.00 6.73
N GLN A 160 3.96 -3.56 7.34
CA GLN A 160 3.08 -4.53 6.70
C GLN A 160 2.36 -3.90 5.49
N ASN A 161 1.79 -2.69 5.62
CA ASN A 161 1.15 -1.98 4.52
C ASN A 161 2.14 -1.75 3.38
N ALA A 162 3.31 -1.20 3.69
CA ALA A 162 4.35 -0.94 2.71
C ALA A 162 4.80 -2.21 1.98
N VAL A 163 5.02 -3.31 2.69
CA VAL A 163 5.39 -4.60 2.08
C VAL A 163 4.27 -5.12 1.20
N LEU A 164 3.02 -5.14 1.70
CA LEU A 164 1.87 -5.60 0.94
C LEU A 164 1.69 -4.80 -0.35
N GLU A 165 1.64 -3.49 -0.24
CA GLU A 165 1.34 -2.61 -1.37
C GLU A 165 2.47 -2.60 -2.41
N GLU A 166 3.72 -2.43 -1.97
CA GLU A 166 4.82 -2.30 -2.92
C GLU A 166 5.17 -3.64 -3.58
N VAL A 167 5.08 -4.75 -2.86
CA VAL A 167 5.32 -6.05 -3.46
C VAL A 167 4.19 -6.44 -4.42
N ILE A 168 2.91 -6.22 -4.05
CA ILE A 168 1.78 -6.63 -4.90
C ILE A 168 1.57 -5.66 -6.07
N VAL A 169 1.43 -4.35 -5.81
CA VAL A 169 0.99 -3.37 -6.83
C VAL A 169 2.13 -2.93 -7.74
N VAL A 170 3.36 -2.90 -7.23
CA VAL A 170 4.53 -2.50 -8.02
C VAL A 170 5.35 -3.72 -8.42
N GLY A 171 5.83 -4.51 -7.47
CA GLY A 171 6.69 -5.65 -7.76
C GLY A 171 6.02 -6.72 -8.62
N TYR A 172 4.99 -7.35 -8.07
CA TYR A 172 4.30 -8.47 -8.71
C TYR A 172 3.48 -8.06 -9.93
N LEU A 173 2.57 -7.08 -9.78
CA LEU A 173 1.68 -6.66 -10.86
C LEU A 173 2.46 -6.15 -12.08
N VAL A 174 3.45 -5.27 -11.89
CA VAL A 174 4.27 -4.77 -13.01
C VAL A 174 5.02 -5.91 -13.69
N THR A 175 5.55 -6.88 -12.92
CA THR A 175 6.24 -8.04 -13.47
C THR A 175 5.29 -8.90 -14.30
N ARG A 176 4.10 -9.23 -13.80
CA ARG A 176 3.10 -10.04 -14.50
C ARG A 176 2.54 -9.36 -15.75
N LEU A 177 2.21 -8.06 -15.67
CA LEU A 177 1.74 -7.31 -16.84
C LEU A 177 2.80 -7.21 -17.94
N ARG A 178 4.09 -7.13 -17.58
CA ARG A 178 5.18 -7.21 -18.56
C ARG A 178 5.26 -8.59 -19.23
N GLN A 179 5.11 -9.66 -18.48
CA GLN A 179 5.05 -11.03 -19.03
C GLN A 179 3.84 -11.22 -19.94
N LEU A 180 2.74 -10.52 -19.66
CA LEU A 180 1.56 -10.45 -20.51
C LEU A 180 1.71 -9.51 -21.72
N HIS A 181 2.88 -8.86 -21.88
CA HIS A 181 3.24 -7.94 -22.97
C HIS A 181 2.38 -6.66 -23.02
N TRP A 182 1.93 -6.17 -21.87
CA TRP A 182 1.25 -4.89 -21.82
C TRP A 182 2.22 -3.74 -22.15
N ARG A 183 1.70 -2.65 -22.74
CA ARG A 183 2.46 -1.41 -22.99
C ARG A 183 2.84 -0.75 -21.65
N LEU A 184 4.03 -0.16 -21.57
CA LEU A 184 4.52 0.45 -20.33
C LEU A 184 3.57 1.49 -19.74
N ALA A 185 2.96 2.34 -20.58
CA ALA A 185 1.98 3.31 -20.13
C ALA A 185 0.76 2.65 -19.46
N ALA A 186 0.26 1.53 -20.03
CA ALA A 186 -0.86 0.79 -19.46
C ALA A 186 -0.49 0.10 -18.14
N ILE A 187 0.74 -0.41 -18.01
CA ILE A 187 1.26 -0.99 -16.76
C ILE A 187 1.30 0.08 -15.65
N ILE A 188 1.87 1.25 -15.94
CA ILE A 188 1.94 2.35 -14.98
C ILE A 188 0.54 2.81 -14.61
N ALA A 189 -0.35 2.99 -15.59
CA ALA A 189 -1.73 3.38 -15.33
C ALA A 189 -2.47 2.35 -14.47
N ALA A 190 -2.34 1.05 -14.75
CA ALA A 190 -2.98 -0.01 -13.96
C ALA A 190 -2.51 0.00 -12.50
N SER A 191 -1.18 0.10 -12.27
CA SER A 191 -0.61 0.18 -10.93
C SER A 191 -1.07 1.45 -10.18
N ALA A 192 -1.01 2.61 -10.85
CA ALA A 192 -1.38 3.89 -10.27
C ALA A 192 -2.89 3.98 -9.95
N LEU A 193 -3.74 3.56 -10.88
CA LEU A 193 -5.20 3.57 -10.68
C LEU A 193 -5.62 2.58 -9.59
N LEU A 194 -5.03 1.38 -9.55
CA LEU A 194 -5.29 0.44 -8.47
C LEU A 194 -4.91 1.05 -7.13
N ARG A 195 -3.71 1.68 -7.02
CA ARG A 195 -3.27 2.35 -5.79
C ARG A 195 -4.24 3.46 -5.37
N GLY A 196 -4.61 4.36 -6.25
CA GLY A 196 -5.60 5.38 -5.95
C GLY A 196 -6.94 4.78 -5.51
N SER A 197 -7.39 3.71 -6.17
CA SER A 197 -8.72 3.13 -5.94
C SER A 197 -8.90 2.59 -4.53
N TYR A 198 -7.93 1.89 -3.94
CA TYR A 198 -8.09 1.38 -2.58
C TYR A 198 -7.87 2.46 -1.49
N HIS A 199 -7.47 3.68 -1.85
CA HIS A 199 -7.47 4.85 -0.97
C HIS A 199 -8.72 5.74 -1.14
N LEU A 200 -9.62 5.42 -2.08
CA LEU A 200 -10.78 6.25 -2.41
C LEU A 200 -11.74 6.43 -1.22
N TYR A 201 -11.79 5.49 -0.26
CA TYR A 201 -12.59 5.60 0.96
C TYR A 201 -12.21 6.80 1.86
N GLN A 202 -11.00 7.35 1.68
CA GLN A 202 -10.51 8.56 2.35
C GLN A 202 -10.92 9.85 1.62
N GLY A 203 -11.33 9.73 0.34
CA GLY A 203 -11.75 10.84 -0.50
C GLY A 203 -10.97 10.96 -1.81
N PHE A 204 -11.38 11.93 -2.61
CA PHE A 204 -10.81 12.12 -3.96
C PHE A 204 -9.38 12.66 -3.94
N GLY A 205 -9.03 13.50 -2.96
CA GLY A 205 -7.66 13.97 -2.79
C GLY A 205 -6.70 12.84 -2.46
N ALA A 206 -7.12 11.91 -1.59
CA ALA A 206 -6.36 10.71 -1.26
C ALA A 206 -6.19 9.80 -2.49
N PHE A 207 -7.24 9.62 -3.31
CA PHE A 207 -7.16 8.91 -4.59
C PHE A 207 -6.08 9.50 -5.49
N VAL A 208 -6.12 10.82 -5.73
CA VAL A 208 -5.19 11.52 -6.63
C VAL A 208 -3.76 11.43 -6.10
N GLY A 209 -3.53 11.71 -4.81
CA GLY A 209 -2.21 11.64 -4.19
C GLY A 209 -1.59 10.26 -4.30
N ASN A 210 -2.37 9.22 -4.01
CA ASN A 210 -1.92 7.83 -4.10
C ASN A 210 -1.74 7.36 -5.55
N ALA A 211 -2.55 7.82 -6.50
CA ALA A 211 -2.35 7.54 -7.92
C ALA A 211 -1.03 8.18 -8.42
N VAL A 212 -0.73 9.43 -8.06
CA VAL A 212 0.55 10.08 -8.39
C VAL A 212 1.73 9.32 -7.76
N MET A 213 1.64 8.93 -6.50
CA MET A 213 2.63 8.07 -5.85
C MET A 213 2.83 6.77 -6.62
N GLY A 214 1.73 6.14 -7.08
CA GLY A 214 1.76 4.92 -7.90
C GLY A 214 2.51 5.12 -9.23
N VAL A 215 2.33 6.25 -9.90
CA VAL A 215 3.11 6.60 -11.11
C VAL A 215 4.60 6.71 -10.79
N VAL A 216 4.97 7.48 -9.76
CA VAL A 216 6.37 7.69 -9.35
C VAL A 216 7.02 6.36 -8.97
N PHE A 217 6.37 5.54 -8.17
CA PHE A 217 6.87 4.25 -7.70
C PHE A 217 7.01 3.24 -8.85
N SER A 218 6.03 3.18 -9.76
CA SER A 218 6.12 2.33 -10.95
C SER A 218 7.28 2.73 -11.85
N LEU A 219 7.48 4.02 -12.11
CA LEU A 219 8.60 4.54 -12.91
C LEU A 219 9.95 4.22 -12.24
N PHE A 220 10.05 4.41 -10.92
CA PHE A 220 11.25 4.08 -10.17
C PHE A 220 11.57 2.59 -10.25
N TYR A 221 10.57 1.72 -10.04
CA TYR A 221 10.73 0.27 -10.12
C TYR A 221 11.11 -0.18 -11.54
N LEU A 222 10.46 0.33 -12.57
CA LEU A 222 10.80 0.01 -13.96
C LEU A 222 12.25 0.35 -14.30
N ARG A 223 12.82 1.36 -13.66
CA ARG A 223 14.21 1.82 -13.87
C ARG A 223 15.23 1.06 -13.03
N THR A 224 14.89 0.73 -11.79
CA THR A 224 15.85 0.18 -10.81
C THR A 224 15.71 -1.31 -10.58
N ARG A 225 14.52 -1.87 -10.84
CA ARG A 225 14.14 -3.26 -10.52
C ARG A 225 14.32 -3.60 -9.05
N ARG A 226 14.05 -2.62 -8.16
CA ARG A 226 14.15 -2.81 -6.73
C ARG A 226 12.92 -2.27 -6.02
N VAL A 227 12.24 -3.18 -5.30
CA VAL A 227 11.07 -2.85 -4.46
C VAL A 227 11.52 -2.31 -3.10
N MET A 228 12.67 -2.74 -2.55
CA MET A 228 13.13 -2.33 -1.21
C MET A 228 13.12 -0.81 -0.96
N PRO A 229 13.63 0.06 -1.87
CA PRO A 229 13.51 1.51 -1.68
C PRO A 229 12.08 2.00 -1.57
N LEU A 230 11.14 1.37 -2.28
CA LEU A 230 9.71 1.73 -2.25
C LEU A 230 9.08 1.31 -0.92
N VAL A 231 9.37 0.10 -0.44
CA VAL A 231 8.95 -0.37 0.89
C VAL A 231 9.46 0.57 1.97
N ILE A 232 10.74 0.97 1.92
CA ILE A 232 11.31 1.91 2.89
C ILE A 232 10.62 3.28 2.81
N ALA A 233 10.44 3.82 1.60
CA ALA A 233 9.77 5.11 1.41
C ALA A 233 8.35 5.09 1.98
N HIS A 234 7.57 4.09 1.64
CA HIS A 234 6.19 3.94 2.10
C HIS A 234 6.13 3.73 3.62
N THR A 235 6.97 2.85 4.18
CA THR A 235 7.08 2.68 5.64
C THR A 235 7.35 4.01 6.35
N LEU A 236 8.27 4.83 5.84
CA LEU A 236 8.59 6.13 6.44
C LEU A 236 7.39 7.08 6.40
N LEU A 237 6.63 7.09 5.30
CA LEU A 237 5.41 7.90 5.17
C LEU A 237 4.33 7.44 6.16
N ASP A 238 4.07 6.13 6.23
CA ASP A 238 3.07 5.58 7.14
C ASP A 238 3.46 5.73 8.61
N VAL A 239 4.74 5.51 8.96
CA VAL A 239 5.23 5.77 10.33
C VAL A 239 5.05 7.24 10.70
N ALA A 240 5.38 8.17 9.80
CA ALA A 240 5.16 9.59 10.04
C ALA A 240 3.67 9.91 10.26
N ALA A 241 2.77 9.30 9.47
CA ALA A 241 1.33 9.50 9.61
C ALA A 241 0.78 8.85 10.88
N PHE A 242 1.06 7.57 11.13
CA PHE A 242 0.43 6.79 12.22
C PHE A 242 1.01 7.16 13.58
N VAL A 243 2.34 7.09 13.71
CA VAL A 243 3.03 7.38 14.97
C VAL A 243 3.03 8.88 15.25
N GLY A 244 3.21 9.71 14.21
CA GLY A 244 3.09 11.16 14.33
C GLY A 244 1.73 11.56 14.87
N TYR A 245 0.64 11.05 14.27
CA TYR A 245 -0.72 11.33 14.75
C TYR A 245 -0.98 10.81 16.18
N ALA A 246 -0.39 9.69 16.57
CA ALA A 246 -0.56 9.13 17.92
C ALA A 246 0.19 9.88 19.00
N LEU A 247 1.35 10.47 18.71
CA LEU A 247 2.25 11.06 19.69
C LEU A 247 2.27 12.60 19.72
N LEU A 248 1.91 13.26 18.60
CA LEU A 248 1.95 14.72 18.52
C LEU A 248 0.66 15.34 19.07
N PRO A 249 0.71 16.62 19.53
CA PRO A 249 -0.45 17.35 20.00
C PRO A 249 -1.58 17.38 18.97
N ARG A 250 -2.82 17.17 19.41
CA ARG A 250 -3.99 17.10 18.52
C ARG A 250 -4.22 18.40 17.76
N GLU A 251 -3.90 19.52 18.33
CA GLU A 251 -4.02 20.85 17.74
C GLU A 251 -3.22 21.00 16.43
N TRP A 252 -2.18 20.19 16.26
CA TRP A 252 -1.41 20.17 15.00
C TRP A 252 -2.16 19.53 13.83
N PHE A 253 -3.26 18.85 14.14
CA PHE A 253 -4.06 18.08 13.17
C PHE A 253 -5.47 18.63 12.98
N ASP A 254 -5.80 19.82 13.54
CA ASP A 254 -7.12 20.43 13.42
C ASP A 254 -7.53 20.77 11.97
N TRP A 255 -6.60 20.64 11.05
CA TRP A 255 -6.81 20.83 9.61
C TRP A 255 -7.10 19.51 8.85
N LEU A 256 -7.00 18.33 9.49
CA LEU A 256 -7.35 17.03 8.90
C LEU A 256 -8.87 16.85 8.89
#